data_bbd595c9174a7bacc7e8f5e3c41b0b4b
#
_entry.id   bbd595c9174a7bacc7e8f5e3c41b0b4b
#
_cell.length_a   1.000
_cell.length_b   1.000
_cell.length_c   1.000
_cell.angle_alpha   90.00
_cell.angle_beta   90.00
_cell.angle_gamma   90.00
#
_symmetry.space_group_name_H-M   'P 1'
#
loop_
_entity.id
_entity.type
_entity.pdbx_description
1 polymer ?
#
loop_
_entity_poly.entity_id
_entity_poly.type
_entity_poly.pdbx_seq_one_letter_code
_entity_poly.pdbx_strand_id
1 'polypeptide(L)'
;MQLDYKSIDFNTKWILSGSSSIIYRETLNSTLSIALDKQRQINDKGKVVITDHQTSGKGTHGKQWISTAYKDLTFSIILGNENSFGQKLIDECCLAMVHVLSLYDLKANIKYPNDIYINNKKIVGILLSNIQSQGENKPYQALSIGMNVNSEIDIKSIDEKAKVNSTSIFLELGKEIKREELLKLIIQNIDPAIQKQGYL
;
A
#
# COMPACT_ATOMS: atom_id res chain seq x y z
N MET A 1 6.12 -5.28 -16.71
CA MET A 1 5.21 -6.41 -16.99
C MET A 1 3.94 -6.23 -16.19
N GLN A 2 2.78 -6.55 -16.75
CA GLN A 2 1.49 -6.50 -16.05
C GLN A 2 1.48 -7.49 -14.88
N LEU A 3 0.82 -7.12 -13.77
CA LEU A 3 0.66 -7.97 -12.59
C LEU A 3 -0.20 -9.20 -12.87
N ASP A 4 0.31 -10.40 -12.61
CA ASP A 4 -0.51 -11.61 -12.56
C ASP A 4 -1.19 -11.76 -11.20
N TYR A 5 -2.18 -10.90 -10.93
CA TYR A 5 -2.91 -10.90 -9.68
C TYR A 5 -3.74 -12.17 -9.43
N LYS A 6 -4.05 -12.93 -10.50
CA LYS A 6 -4.85 -14.16 -10.38
C LYS A 6 -4.07 -15.31 -9.75
N SER A 7 -2.73 -15.27 -9.83
CA SER A 7 -1.85 -16.26 -9.20
C SER A 7 -1.64 -16.01 -7.70
N ILE A 8 -2.11 -14.86 -7.18
CA ILE A 8 -1.84 -14.47 -5.80
C ILE A 8 -2.88 -15.08 -4.86
N ASP A 9 -2.41 -15.92 -3.94
CA ASP A 9 -3.15 -16.34 -2.76
C ASP A 9 -2.41 -15.86 -1.51
N PHE A 10 -3.03 -14.97 -0.76
CA PHE A 10 -2.40 -14.37 0.42
C PHE A 10 -2.28 -15.33 1.59
N ASN A 11 -3.18 -16.31 1.68
CA ASN A 11 -3.23 -17.24 2.82
C ASN A 11 -3.22 -16.49 4.17
N THR A 12 -4.15 -15.57 4.33
CA THR A 12 -4.31 -14.65 5.46
C THR A 12 -5.61 -14.91 6.21
N LYS A 13 -5.76 -14.36 7.43
CA LYS A 13 -6.94 -14.59 8.27
C LYS A 13 -7.97 -13.47 8.19
N TRP A 14 -7.53 -12.22 8.12
CA TRP A 14 -8.41 -11.06 8.07
C TRP A 14 -8.56 -10.51 6.65
N ILE A 15 -7.45 -10.32 5.95
CA ILE A 15 -7.47 -9.95 4.54
C ILE A 15 -7.93 -11.18 3.76
N LEU A 16 -8.93 -11.01 2.89
CA LEU A 16 -9.50 -12.12 2.12
C LEU A 16 -8.44 -12.77 1.21
N SER A 17 -8.49 -14.09 1.10
CA SER A 17 -7.59 -14.89 0.27
C SER A 17 -8.29 -15.39 -1.00
N GLY A 18 -7.48 -15.77 -2.01
CA GLY A 18 -7.96 -16.26 -3.29
C GLY A 18 -8.22 -15.15 -4.32
N SER A 19 -8.49 -15.53 -5.57
CA SER A 19 -8.62 -14.60 -6.70
C SER A 19 -9.76 -13.59 -6.56
N SER A 20 -10.79 -13.89 -5.78
CA SER A 20 -11.91 -12.98 -5.49
C SER A 20 -11.56 -11.90 -4.46
N SER A 21 -10.42 -12.02 -3.78
CA SER A 21 -9.95 -11.06 -2.78
C SER A 21 -9.29 -9.82 -3.37
N ILE A 22 -9.01 -9.84 -4.68
CA ILE A 22 -8.30 -8.77 -5.36
C ILE A 22 -9.23 -8.06 -6.36
N ILE A 23 -9.33 -6.74 -6.21
CA ILE A 23 -9.97 -5.84 -7.16
C ILE A 23 -8.86 -5.23 -8.01
N TYR A 24 -8.59 -5.83 -9.16
CA TYR A 24 -7.56 -5.34 -10.08
C TYR A 24 -8.16 -4.49 -11.19
N ARG A 25 -7.46 -3.40 -11.51
CA ARG A 25 -7.62 -2.61 -12.73
C ARG A 25 -6.23 -2.20 -13.22
N GLU A 26 -5.98 -2.31 -14.52
CA GLU A 26 -4.69 -1.94 -15.11
C GLU A 26 -4.33 -0.47 -14.83
N THR A 27 -5.30 0.42 -15.01
CA THR A 27 -5.15 1.86 -14.73
C THR A 27 -6.30 2.34 -13.86
N LEU A 28 -5.97 3.11 -12.84
CA LEU A 28 -6.90 3.82 -11.95
C LEU A 28 -6.43 5.25 -11.69
N ASN A 29 -7.35 6.13 -11.34
CA ASN A 29 -6.95 7.42 -10.76
C ASN A 29 -6.20 7.21 -9.45
N SER A 30 -6.78 6.41 -8.56
CA SER A 30 -6.17 6.03 -7.28
C SER A 30 -6.84 4.79 -6.72
N THR A 31 -6.07 3.85 -6.18
CA THR A 31 -6.58 2.67 -5.47
C THR A 31 -7.38 3.10 -4.23
N LEU A 32 -6.94 4.16 -3.54
CA LEU A 32 -7.64 4.74 -2.40
C LEU A 32 -9.05 5.22 -2.76
N SER A 33 -9.23 5.84 -3.93
CA SER A 33 -10.56 6.33 -4.34
C SER A 33 -11.56 5.19 -4.53
N ILE A 34 -11.11 4.06 -5.03
CA ILE A 34 -11.93 2.85 -5.15
C ILE A 34 -12.17 2.21 -3.78
N ALA A 35 -11.14 2.12 -2.94
CA ALA A 35 -11.25 1.51 -1.63
C ALA A 35 -12.15 2.31 -0.68
N LEU A 36 -12.27 3.63 -0.83
CA LEU A 36 -13.17 4.49 -0.04
C LEU A 36 -14.58 4.64 -0.64
N ASP A 37 -14.88 4.01 -1.78
CA ASP A 37 -16.24 3.95 -2.29
C ASP A 37 -17.17 3.26 -1.28
N LYS A 38 -18.32 3.87 -0.94
CA LYS A 38 -19.21 3.38 0.11
C LYS A 38 -19.74 1.97 -0.17
N GLN A 39 -20.10 1.66 -1.41
CA GLN A 39 -20.60 0.33 -1.75
C GLN A 39 -19.49 -0.72 -1.63
N ARG A 40 -18.25 -0.35 -1.98
CA ARG A 40 -17.08 -1.21 -1.79
C ARG A 40 -16.79 -1.47 -0.32
N GLN A 41 -16.86 -0.45 0.51
CA GLN A 41 -16.66 -0.58 1.95
C GLN A 41 -17.64 -1.58 2.60
N ILE A 42 -18.89 -1.61 2.14
CA ILE A 42 -19.92 -2.53 2.65
C ILE A 42 -19.71 -3.95 2.14
N ASN A 43 -19.44 -4.13 0.84
CA ASN A 43 -19.50 -5.43 0.18
C ASN A 43 -18.13 -6.12 0.05
N ASP A 44 -17.06 -5.36 0.10
CA ASP A 44 -15.71 -5.80 -0.27
C ASP A 44 -14.70 -5.64 0.89
N LYS A 45 -15.17 -5.57 2.15
CA LYS A 45 -14.29 -5.51 3.32
C LYS A 45 -13.29 -6.67 3.30
N GLY A 46 -12.03 -6.37 3.59
CA GLY A 46 -10.92 -7.33 3.53
C GLY A 46 -10.34 -7.55 2.14
N LYS A 47 -10.91 -6.97 1.07
CA LYS A 47 -10.33 -7.04 -0.26
C LYS A 47 -9.22 -6.02 -0.47
N VAL A 48 -8.33 -6.37 -1.41
CA VAL A 48 -7.21 -5.55 -1.84
C VAL A 48 -7.51 -4.94 -3.21
N VAL A 49 -7.53 -3.61 -3.28
CA VAL A 49 -7.60 -2.87 -4.55
C VAL A 49 -6.19 -2.61 -5.04
N ILE A 50 -5.84 -3.06 -6.23
CA ILE A 50 -4.51 -2.90 -6.80
C ILE A 50 -4.56 -2.46 -8.26
N THR A 51 -3.54 -1.72 -8.70
CA THR A 51 -3.40 -1.27 -10.09
C THR A 51 -1.93 -1.30 -10.52
N ASP A 52 -1.70 -1.44 -11.81
CA ASP A 52 -0.38 -1.27 -12.42
C ASP A 52 -0.03 0.20 -12.64
N HIS A 53 -1.03 1.07 -12.77
CA HIS A 53 -0.81 2.51 -13.02
C HIS A 53 -1.82 3.38 -12.29
N GLN A 54 -1.34 4.29 -11.42
CA GLN A 54 -2.14 5.39 -10.86
C GLN A 54 -1.89 6.69 -11.62
N THR A 55 -2.96 7.31 -12.15
CA THR A 55 -2.87 8.61 -12.84
C THR A 55 -2.91 9.80 -11.88
N SER A 56 -3.46 9.60 -10.68
CA SER A 56 -3.61 10.64 -9.64
C SER A 56 -3.54 10.01 -8.24
N GLY A 57 -2.39 9.33 -7.95
CA GLY A 57 -2.15 8.69 -6.65
C GLY A 57 -2.21 9.71 -5.52
N LYS A 58 -2.77 9.31 -4.36
CA LYS A 58 -2.95 10.19 -3.20
C LYS A 58 -1.93 9.88 -2.12
N GLY A 59 -1.34 10.93 -1.54
CA GLY A 59 -0.49 10.90 -0.36
C GLY A 59 -1.09 11.74 0.78
N THR A 60 -0.32 11.92 1.86
CA THR A 60 -0.73 12.73 3.02
C THR A 60 -0.78 14.23 2.67
N HIS A 61 -1.66 14.97 3.37
CA HIS A 61 -1.75 16.44 3.27
C HIS A 61 -1.97 16.96 1.84
N GLY A 62 -2.76 16.25 1.02
CA GLY A 62 -3.03 16.65 -0.36
C GLY A 62 -1.88 16.47 -1.33
N LYS A 63 -0.75 15.89 -0.91
CA LYS A 63 0.36 15.54 -1.79
C LYS A 63 -0.02 14.38 -2.71
N GLN A 64 0.62 14.33 -3.85
CA GLN A 64 0.46 13.22 -4.79
C GLN A 64 1.47 12.11 -4.48
N TRP A 65 1.03 10.84 -4.59
CA TRP A 65 1.91 9.69 -4.71
C TRP A 65 2.16 9.42 -6.18
N ILE A 66 3.41 9.50 -6.61
CA ILE A 66 3.82 9.23 -7.99
C ILE A 66 4.42 7.82 -8.03
N SER A 67 3.95 7.01 -8.96
CA SER A 67 4.45 5.65 -9.20
C SER A 67 4.73 5.45 -10.68
N THR A 68 5.75 4.64 -10.99
CA THR A 68 6.07 4.24 -12.35
C THR A 68 5.16 3.08 -12.75
N ALA A 69 4.41 3.26 -13.83
CA ALA A 69 3.52 2.23 -14.35
C ALA A 69 4.24 0.90 -14.60
N TYR A 70 3.62 -0.21 -14.17
CA TYR A 70 4.13 -1.59 -14.29
C TYR A 70 5.45 -1.89 -13.55
N LYS A 71 5.96 -0.94 -12.75
CA LYS A 71 7.22 -1.07 -12.01
C LYS A 71 7.01 -1.05 -10.50
N ASP A 72 6.12 -0.21 -10.01
CA ASP A 72 5.88 -0.02 -8.59
C ASP A 72 4.67 -0.79 -8.08
N LEU A 73 4.51 -0.88 -6.77
CA LEU A 73 3.32 -1.41 -6.12
C LEU A 73 2.52 -0.28 -5.50
N THR A 74 1.25 -0.18 -5.91
CA THR A 74 0.27 0.71 -5.28
C THR A 74 -1.03 -0.05 -5.06
N PHE A 75 -1.43 -0.17 -3.81
CA PHE A 75 -2.64 -0.89 -3.44
C PHE A 75 -3.31 -0.28 -2.21
N SER A 76 -4.58 -0.63 -2.02
CA SER A 76 -5.36 -0.23 -0.85
C SER A 76 -6.17 -1.40 -0.32
N ILE A 77 -6.28 -1.52 1.01
CA ILE A 77 -7.08 -2.54 1.69
C ILE A 77 -8.35 -1.87 2.20
N ILE A 78 -9.50 -2.48 1.92
CA ILE A 78 -10.81 -2.03 2.37
C ILE A 78 -11.02 -2.51 3.81
N LEU A 79 -11.09 -1.57 4.77
CA LEU A 79 -11.17 -1.90 6.20
C LEU A 79 -12.61 -1.93 6.76
N GLY A 80 -13.57 -1.32 6.05
CA GLY A 80 -14.94 -1.16 6.57
C GLY A 80 -15.04 -0.06 7.63
N ASN A 81 -16.13 -0.08 8.43
CA ASN A 81 -16.38 0.89 9.51
C ASN A 81 -16.68 0.23 10.86
N GLU A 82 -16.55 -1.08 10.97
CA GLU A 82 -16.83 -1.81 12.22
C GLU A 82 -15.81 -1.47 13.32
N ASN A 83 -14.57 -1.20 12.92
CA ASN A 83 -13.47 -0.85 13.80
C ASN A 83 -13.03 0.60 13.58
N SER A 84 -12.29 1.16 14.54
CA SER A 84 -11.68 2.47 14.41
C SER A 84 -10.17 2.32 14.47
N PHE A 85 -9.58 2.17 13.29
CA PHE A 85 -8.12 2.11 13.16
C PHE A 85 -7.49 3.50 13.27
N GLY A 86 -6.31 3.57 13.84
CA GLY A 86 -5.57 4.82 14.04
C GLY A 86 -4.07 4.67 13.82
N GLN A 87 -3.28 5.58 14.41
CA GLN A 87 -1.82 5.59 14.26
C GLN A 87 -1.16 4.25 14.61
N LYS A 88 -1.69 3.53 15.60
CA LYS A 88 -1.15 2.22 16.00
C LYS A 88 -1.14 1.22 14.84
N LEU A 89 -2.17 1.22 13.96
CA LEU A 89 -2.16 0.36 12.77
C LEU A 89 -1.04 0.77 11.81
N ILE A 90 -0.86 2.06 11.59
CA ILE A 90 0.22 2.58 10.74
C ILE A 90 1.58 2.16 11.28
N ASP A 91 1.82 2.30 12.59
CA ASP A 91 3.08 1.94 13.24
C ASP A 91 3.40 0.44 13.06
N GLU A 92 2.41 -0.44 13.30
CA GLU A 92 2.57 -1.89 13.10
C GLU A 92 2.79 -2.24 11.62
N CYS A 93 2.12 -1.56 10.69
CA CYS A 93 2.38 -1.72 9.25
C CYS A 93 3.78 -1.23 8.86
N CYS A 94 4.26 -0.13 9.44
CA CYS A 94 5.64 0.32 9.21
C CYS A 94 6.67 -0.73 9.66
N LEU A 95 6.47 -1.34 10.83
CA LEU A 95 7.33 -2.41 11.32
C LEU A 95 7.30 -3.63 10.39
N ALA A 96 6.11 -4.02 9.92
CA ALA A 96 5.95 -5.10 8.96
C ALA A 96 6.69 -4.81 7.65
N MET A 97 6.61 -3.58 7.13
CA MET A 97 7.33 -3.17 5.91
C MET A 97 8.85 -3.20 6.08
N VAL A 98 9.37 -2.73 7.23
CA VAL A 98 10.80 -2.83 7.56
C VAL A 98 11.24 -4.30 7.60
N HIS A 99 10.43 -5.17 8.21
CA HIS A 99 10.70 -6.62 8.23
C HIS A 99 10.71 -7.20 6.81
N VAL A 100 9.70 -6.91 5.97
CA VAL A 100 9.67 -7.39 4.58
C VAL A 100 10.89 -6.95 3.79
N LEU A 101 11.32 -5.69 3.93
CA LEU A 101 12.54 -5.19 3.29
C LEU A 101 13.80 -5.91 3.78
N SER A 102 13.87 -6.29 5.07
CA SER A 102 14.99 -7.04 5.61
C SER A 102 15.13 -8.45 5.02
N LEU A 103 14.05 -9.07 4.52
CA LEU A 103 14.10 -10.36 3.80
C LEU A 103 14.82 -10.25 2.43
N TYR A 104 15.01 -9.03 1.95
CA TYR A 104 15.81 -8.70 0.76
C TYR A 104 17.17 -8.09 1.11
N ASP A 105 17.66 -8.26 2.36
CA ASP A 105 18.91 -7.68 2.87
C ASP A 105 18.95 -6.14 2.83
N LEU A 106 17.78 -5.48 2.77
CA LEU A 106 17.65 -4.02 2.77
C LEU A 106 17.46 -3.48 4.18
N LYS A 107 18.38 -2.61 4.63
CA LYS A 107 18.31 -1.94 5.94
C LYS A 107 17.43 -0.70 5.84
N ALA A 108 16.17 -0.83 6.22
CA ALA A 108 15.20 0.24 6.19
C ALA A 108 14.92 0.83 7.58
N ASN A 109 14.54 2.11 7.63
CA ASN A 109 14.20 2.83 8.85
C ASN A 109 12.82 3.49 8.70
N ILE A 110 12.08 3.57 9.82
CA ILE A 110 10.81 4.28 9.87
C ILE A 110 11.10 5.78 10.02
N LYS A 111 10.55 6.59 9.12
CA LYS A 111 10.41 8.02 9.30
C LYS A 111 8.98 8.34 9.67
N TYR A 112 8.76 8.50 10.96
CA TYR A 112 7.42 8.76 11.49
C TYR A 112 6.74 9.96 10.82
N PRO A 113 5.40 9.92 10.67
CA PRO A 113 4.52 8.87 11.24
C PRO A 113 4.24 7.68 10.30
N ASN A 114 4.64 7.67 9.03
CA ASN A 114 4.06 6.75 8.05
C ASN A 114 4.94 6.43 6.83
N ASP A 115 6.21 6.77 6.87
CA ASP A 115 7.14 6.61 5.75
C ASP A 115 8.28 5.66 6.09
N ILE A 116 8.74 4.88 5.09
CA ILE A 116 9.91 4.02 5.21
C ILE A 116 11.02 4.55 4.31
N TYR A 117 12.23 4.58 4.84
CA TYR A 117 13.42 5.13 4.20
C TYR A 117 14.57 4.11 4.19
N ILE A 118 15.36 4.15 3.12
CA ILE A 118 16.68 3.50 3.00
C ILE A 118 17.67 4.60 2.64
N ASN A 119 18.79 4.70 3.38
CA ASN A 119 19.84 5.70 3.12
C ASN A 119 19.30 7.13 2.97
N ASN A 120 18.36 7.54 3.84
CA ASN A 120 17.66 8.83 3.80
C ASN A 120 16.80 9.08 2.55
N LYS A 121 16.48 8.04 1.78
CA LYS A 121 15.61 8.11 0.61
C LYS A 121 14.33 7.33 0.86
N LYS A 122 13.18 7.92 0.53
CA LYS A 122 11.87 7.29 0.73
C LYS A 122 11.67 6.14 -0.25
N ILE A 123 11.23 4.99 0.28
CA ILE A 123 10.88 3.80 -0.52
C ILE A 123 9.41 3.42 -0.37
N VAL A 124 8.79 3.65 0.81
CA VAL A 124 7.38 3.32 1.08
C VAL A 124 6.68 4.51 1.71
N GLY A 125 5.41 4.70 1.36
CA GLY A 125 4.46 5.56 2.08
C GLY A 125 3.21 4.78 2.45
N ILE A 126 2.75 4.93 3.69
CA ILE A 126 1.53 4.30 4.22
C ILE A 126 0.52 5.39 4.52
N LEU A 127 -0.74 5.18 4.14
CA LEU A 127 -1.80 6.15 4.33
C LEU A 127 -3.07 5.46 4.83
N LEU A 128 -3.50 5.80 6.03
CA LEU A 128 -4.81 5.45 6.55
C LEU A 128 -5.76 6.62 6.27
N SER A 129 -6.84 6.36 5.56
CA SER A 129 -7.81 7.38 5.17
C SER A 129 -9.22 7.00 5.61
N ASN A 130 -9.99 8.02 5.94
CA ASN A 130 -11.34 7.89 6.46
C ASN A 130 -12.33 8.64 5.56
N ILE A 131 -13.54 8.09 5.45
CA ILE A 131 -14.68 8.80 4.90
C ILE A 131 -15.88 8.67 5.86
N GLN A 132 -16.36 9.79 6.36
CA GLN A 132 -17.57 9.81 7.20
C GLN A 132 -18.82 9.76 6.31
N SER A 133 -19.71 8.83 6.60
CA SER A 133 -20.99 8.73 5.95
C SER A 133 -22.09 9.19 6.90
N GLN A 134 -23.09 9.90 6.37
CA GLN A 134 -24.21 10.40 7.15
C GLN A 134 -25.01 9.23 7.76
N GLY A 135 -25.27 9.28 9.05
CA GLY A 135 -25.97 8.22 9.78
C GLY A 135 -25.09 7.06 10.29
N GLU A 136 -23.79 7.07 10.01
CA GLU A 136 -22.86 6.07 10.51
C GLU A 136 -22.13 6.57 11.76
N ASN A 137 -21.99 5.69 12.76
CA ASN A 137 -21.31 6.02 14.02
C ASN A 137 -19.78 6.04 13.90
N LYS A 138 -19.23 5.32 12.92
CA LYS A 138 -17.79 5.23 12.66
C LYS A 138 -17.51 5.50 11.18
N PRO A 139 -16.36 6.09 10.86
CA PRO A 139 -15.97 6.32 9.46
C PRO A 139 -15.63 5.00 8.77
N TYR A 140 -15.92 4.91 7.48
CA TYR A 140 -15.31 3.91 6.61
C TYR A 140 -13.83 4.20 6.41
N GLN A 141 -13.00 3.17 6.43
CA GLN A 141 -11.56 3.32 6.41
C GLN A 141 -10.90 2.48 5.31
N ALA A 142 -9.80 2.98 4.79
CA ALA A 142 -8.93 2.25 3.88
C ALA A 142 -7.46 2.49 4.22
N LEU A 143 -6.67 1.42 4.21
CA LEU A 143 -5.22 1.45 4.35
C LEU A 143 -4.59 1.36 2.97
N SER A 144 -3.83 2.38 2.57
CA SER A 144 -3.14 2.44 1.29
C SER A 144 -1.64 2.37 1.48
N ILE A 145 -0.97 1.63 0.60
CA ILE A 145 0.48 1.51 0.58
C ILE A 145 0.97 1.78 -0.85
N GLY A 146 1.91 2.71 -0.95
CA GLY A 146 2.70 2.96 -2.14
C GLY A 146 4.15 2.57 -1.89
N MET A 147 4.73 1.78 -2.78
CA MET A 147 6.10 1.31 -2.69
C MET A 147 6.80 1.38 -4.03
N ASN A 148 7.98 2.00 -4.04
CA ASN A 148 8.85 2.02 -5.20
C ASN A 148 9.58 0.67 -5.29
N VAL A 149 9.34 -0.09 -6.37
CA VAL A 149 9.85 -1.47 -6.49
C VAL A 149 10.90 -1.58 -7.57
N ASN A 150 10.49 -1.57 -8.83
CA ASN A 150 11.38 -1.76 -9.98
C ASN A 150 11.59 -0.46 -10.79
N SER A 151 11.19 0.68 -10.24
CA SER A 151 11.38 1.97 -10.88
C SER A 151 12.83 2.45 -10.78
N GLU A 152 13.32 3.01 -11.87
CA GLU A 152 14.60 3.74 -11.96
C GLU A 152 14.40 5.22 -11.66
N ILE A 153 13.50 5.61 -10.85
CA ILE A 153 13.09 6.96 -10.46
C ILE A 153 13.69 8.05 -11.35
N ASP A 154 13.02 8.35 -12.48
CA ASP A 154 13.49 9.37 -13.42
C ASP A 154 13.44 10.76 -12.75
N ILE A 155 14.65 11.28 -12.50
CA ILE A 155 14.88 12.58 -11.87
C ILE A 155 14.23 13.73 -12.65
N LYS A 156 13.89 13.56 -13.93
CA LYS A 156 13.34 14.62 -14.77
C LYS A 156 11.83 14.81 -14.72
N SER A 157 11.08 13.82 -14.21
CA SER A 157 9.62 13.77 -14.30
C SER A 157 8.87 14.16 -13.03
N ILE A 158 9.55 14.46 -11.91
CA ILE A 158 8.96 14.69 -10.60
C ILE A 158 9.29 16.10 -10.08
N ASP A 159 8.42 16.73 -9.28
CA ASP A 159 8.69 17.99 -8.57
C ASP A 159 10.05 17.93 -7.86
N GLU A 160 10.94 18.91 -8.10
CA GLU A 160 12.34 18.91 -7.66
C GLU A 160 12.54 18.60 -6.18
N LYS A 161 11.63 18.99 -5.32
CA LYS A 161 11.69 18.70 -3.87
C LYS A 161 11.32 17.25 -3.51
N ALA A 162 10.49 16.58 -4.29
CA ALA A 162 10.09 15.18 -4.08
C ALA A 162 11.14 14.20 -4.64
N LYS A 163 11.91 14.63 -5.63
CA LYS A 163 12.91 13.83 -6.38
C LYS A 163 14.13 13.40 -5.60
N VAL A 164 14.64 14.33 -4.81
CA VAL A 164 15.99 14.18 -4.22
C VAL A 164 16.02 13.12 -3.13
N ASN A 165 14.85 12.65 -2.66
CA ASN A 165 14.74 11.80 -1.49
C ASN A 165 13.92 10.52 -1.71
N SER A 166 13.96 9.93 -2.91
CA SER A 166 13.29 8.64 -3.17
C SER A 166 14.27 7.59 -3.69
N THR A 167 14.01 6.32 -3.36
CA THR A 167 14.71 5.15 -3.88
C THR A 167 13.71 4.04 -4.19
N SER A 168 14.17 2.94 -4.81
CA SER A 168 13.39 1.74 -5.10
C SER A 168 14.18 0.49 -4.73
N ILE A 169 13.51 -0.65 -4.65
CA ILE A 169 14.21 -1.93 -4.44
C ILE A 169 15.22 -2.18 -5.57
N PHE A 170 14.85 -1.88 -6.82
CA PHE A 170 15.76 -2.00 -7.96
C PHE A 170 17.03 -1.17 -7.81
N LEU A 171 16.92 0.09 -7.37
CA LEU A 171 18.08 0.96 -7.17
C LEU A 171 19.00 0.49 -6.03
N GLU A 172 18.43 -0.13 -4.99
CA GLU A 172 19.20 -0.63 -3.86
C GLU A 172 19.83 -2.01 -4.11
N LEU A 173 19.17 -2.89 -4.92
CA LEU A 173 19.63 -4.27 -5.18
C LEU A 173 20.32 -4.44 -6.54
N GLY A 174 20.13 -3.53 -7.49
CA GLY A 174 20.59 -3.66 -8.87
C GLY A 174 19.87 -4.72 -9.71
N LYS A 175 18.70 -5.21 -9.23
CA LYS A 175 17.90 -6.23 -9.93
C LYS A 175 16.40 -6.03 -9.71
N GLU A 176 15.61 -6.40 -10.72
CA GLU A 176 14.15 -6.43 -10.59
C GLU A 176 13.70 -7.60 -9.70
N ILE A 177 12.60 -7.39 -8.99
CA ILE A 177 11.93 -8.42 -8.21
C ILE A 177 10.50 -8.61 -8.70
N LYS A 178 9.93 -9.78 -8.42
CA LYS A 178 8.52 -10.08 -8.75
C LYS A 178 7.59 -9.34 -7.80
N ARG A 179 6.77 -8.45 -8.34
CA ARG A 179 5.83 -7.64 -7.56
C ARG A 179 4.75 -8.47 -6.88
N GLU A 180 4.34 -9.57 -7.50
CA GLU A 180 3.36 -10.53 -6.98
C GLU A 180 3.85 -11.19 -5.69
N GLU A 181 5.08 -11.68 -5.70
CA GLU A 181 5.72 -12.30 -4.53
C GLU A 181 5.91 -11.28 -3.40
N LEU A 182 6.35 -10.08 -3.75
CA LEU A 182 6.49 -8.98 -2.79
C LEU A 182 5.13 -8.59 -2.18
N LEU A 183 4.09 -8.42 -3.01
CA LEU A 183 2.74 -8.10 -2.53
C LEU A 183 2.25 -9.17 -1.55
N LYS A 184 2.42 -10.45 -1.88
CA LYS A 184 2.04 -11.56 -1.00
C LYS A 184 2.75 -11.46 0.35
N LEU A 185 4.06 -11.25 0.36
CA LEU A 185 4.84 -11.07 1.59
C LEU A 185 4.35 -9.88 2.42
N ILE A 186 4.10 -8.74 1.78
CA ILE A 186 3.59 -7.54 2.46
C ILE A 186 2.24 -7.85 3.12
N ILE A 187 1.29 -8.39 2.36
CA ILE A 187 -0.06 -8.70 2.86
C ILE A 187 -0.01 -9.68 4.04
N GLN A 188 0.80 -10.74 3.95
CA GLN A 188 0.97 -11.71 5.04
C GLN A 188 1.55 -11.10 6.31
N ASN A 189 2.40 -10.09 6.19
CA ASN A 189 3.04 -9.44 7.34
C ASN A 189 2.19 -8.32 7.95
N ILE A 190 1.29 -7.68 7.20
CA ILE A 190 0.39 -6.66 7.74
C ILE A 190 -0.95 -7.22 8.24
N ASP A 191 -1.38 -8.39 7.77
CA ASP A 191 -2.65 -9.03 8.19
C ASP A 191 -2.76 -9.19 9.72
N PRO A 192 -1.73 -9.66 10.45
CA PRO A 192 -1.79 -9.77 11.90
C PRO A 192 -2.05 -8.43 12.62
N ALA A 193 -1.52 -7.32 12.08
CA ALA A 193 -1.72 -5.99 12.65
C ALA A 193 -3.19 -5.55 12.53
N ILE A 194 -3.80 -5.79 11.37
CA ILE A 194 -5.21 -5.50 11.13
C ILE A 194 -6.09 -6.42 11.98
N GLN A 195 -5.79 -7.72 12.01
CA GLN A 195 -6.53 -8.71 12.79
C GLN A 195 -6.56 -8.34 14.28
N LYS A 196 -5.41 -8.04 14.88
CA LYS A 196 -5.29 -7.71 16.31
C LYS A 196 -6.11 -6.48 16.72
N GLN A 197 -6.26 -5.51 15.84
CA GLN A 197 -7.00 -4.27 16.09
C GLN A 197 -8.46 -4.36 15.61
N GLY A 198 -8.75 -5.29 14.71
CA GLY A 198 -10.08 -5.51 14.14
C GLY A 198 -11.01 -6.38 14.98
N TYR A 199 -10.52 -6.97 16.07
CA TYR A 199 -11.31 -7.80 17.01
C TYR A 199 -11.42 -7.19 18.42
N LEU A 200 -11.10 -5.89 18.58
CA LEU A 200 -11.24 -5.18 19.88
C LEU A 200 -12.57 -4.43 19.97
#